data_0133f326e0eebcc56d2582b5992d0bc9
#
_entry.id   0133f326e0eebcc56d2582b5992d0bc9
#
_cell.length_a   1.000
_cell.length_b   1.000
_cell.length_c   1.000
_cell.angle_alpha   90.00
_cell.angle_beta   90.00
_cell.angle_gamma   90.00
#
_symmetry.space_group_name_H-M   'P 1'
#
loop_
_entity.id
_entity.type
_entity.pdbx_description
1 polymer ?
#
loop_
_entity_poly.entity_id
_entity_poly.type
_entity_poly.pdbx_seq_one_letter_code
_entity_poly.pdbx_strand_id
1 'polypeptide(L)'
;MDERIQSAEEIDPKSDPILPGDDSPPRRKAAGRKPKPCIDNALTATSVAGAARKVFPDLNRSFSSLPDPRRQEFCRYSGSHIWWSATLMFLTRAGSRNAFDQTRNSGQAPRNMGVFCGQTADDPRFDGEPLITCSDNIAHHLNRVEPAGVEKIPTDMCQELLKRRVFDSARILGCWYAVVFDGTVHELCRKGFEQGGKRGGRGGARYRYVLQCGLLGPGNTFFPLMHEHADMHNPETDKEDCELKAFFRLSLRLKERFPRMKFCVIGDALFCIAAVSDRCSEYGWKYVLTLMEGRQPGLWDEVLNLLPLCRENVLRVWTGQDGGEGLRDFRWVEDIPLGQGTCTIVLSGELVGGEATLYVYATNFWISRDRVLDIISSTGRERHHIEDYFNTGKNNGVGLGHVFCAKPRVSKNFFSLMQVAWILWTIAGHGYLMRVFDWAARSTEIALARAIGEGMRNHLFADRLPEPGQLRFVT
;
A
#
# COMPACT_ATOMS: atom_id res chain seq x y z
N MET A 1 -0.67 3.34 -28.22
CA MET A 1 -0.75 1.87 -28.06
C MET A 1 -1.92 1.41 -28.89
N ASP A 2 -1.65 0.85 -30.07
CA ASP A 2 -2.74 0.35 -30.93
C ASP A 2 -3.04 -1.10 -30.54
N GLU A 3 -4.09 -1.28 -29.76
CA GLU A 3 -4.69 -2.61 -29.55
C GLU A 3 -5.61 -2.91 -30.71
N ARG A 4 -5.27 -3.92 -31.52
CA ARG A 4 -6.16 -4.38 -32.59
C ARG A 4 -7.23 -5.27 -31.99
N ILE A 5 -8.46 -4.76 -31.97
CA ILE A 5 -9.66 -5.53 -31.68
C ILE A 5 -10.02 -6.30 -32.94
N GLN A 6 -9.93 -7.65 -32.91
CA GLN A 6 -10.43 -8.49 -33.98
C GLN A 6 -11.85 -8.96 -33.70
N SER A 7 -12.72 -8.85 -34.70
CA SER A 7 -14.09 -9.34 -34.64
C SER A 7 -14.15 -10.85 -34.52
N ALA A 8 -15.11 -11.37 -33.76
CA ALA A 8 -15.31 -12.77 -33.48
C ALA A 8 -15.64 -13.57 -34.76
N GLU A 9 -14.74 -14.47 -35.16
CA GLU A 9 -15.09 -15.57 -36.04
C GLU A 9 -15.65 -16.75 -35.21
N GLU A 10 -16.71 -17.37 -35.72
CA GLU A 10 -17.37 -18.53 -35.09
C GLU A 10 -16.37 -19.68 -34.94
N ILE A 11 -16.14 -20.11 -33.71
CA ILE A 11 -15.33 -21.30 -33.38
C ILE A 11 -16.30 -22.38 -32.81
N ASP A 12 -16.30 -23.53 -33.46
CA ASP A 12 -16.99 -24.75 -33.02
C ASP A 12 -16.51 -25.17 -31.60
N PRO A 13 -17.41 -25.34 -30.61
CA PRO A 13 -17.03 -25.63 -29.22
C PRO A 13 -16.47 -27.05 -28.99
N LYS A 14 -16.23 -27.85 -30.03
CA LYS A 14 -15.71 -29.21 -29.94
C LYS A 14 -14.33 -29.44 -30.56
N SER A 15 -13.63 -28.41 -31.02
CA SER A 15 -12.28 -28.62 -31.55
C SER A 15 -11.28 -28.55 -30.39
N ASP A 16 -10.59 -29.68 -30.16
CA ASP A 16 -9.39 -29.74 -29.31
C ASP A 16 -8.35 -28.75 -29.79
N PRO A 17 -7.57 -28.12 -28.85
CA PRO A 17 -6.51 -27.21 -29.25
C PRO A 17 -5.41 -27.98 -30.01
N ILE A 18 -5.25 -27.67 -31.25
CA ILE A 18 -4.12 -28.17 -32.09
C ILE A 18 -2.87 -27.46 -31.55
N LEU A 19 -2.01 -28.23 -30.89
CA LEU A 19 -0.69 -27.76 -30.49
C LEU A 19 0.17 -27.56 -31.76
N PRO A 20 0.76 -26.38 -31.99
CA PRO A 20 1.74 -26.18 -33.04
C PRO A 20 3.02 -26.98 -32.74
N GLY A 21 3.65 -27.55 -33.77
CA GLY A 21 4.88 -28.29 -33.69
C GLY A 21 6.02 -27.48 -33.10
N ASP A 22 6.99 -28.21 -32.57
CA ASP A 22 8.20 -27.73 -31.84
C ASP A 22 9.14 -26.95 -32.79
N ASP A 23 8.82 -25.68 -33.05
CA ASP A 23 9.69 -24.70 -33.67
C ASP A 23 10.14 -23.71 -32.58
N SER A 24 10.98 -24.18 -31.66
CA SER A 24 11.61 -23.32 -30.66
C SER A 24 12.55 -22.32 -31.33
N PRO A 25 12.33 -20.99 -31.18
CA PRO A 25 13.26 -20.01 -31.73
C PRO A 25 14.63 -20.13 -31.06
N PRO A 26 15.74 -19.84 -31.79
CA PRO A 26 17.09 -20.00 -31.26
C PRO A 26 17.28 -19.15 -29.99
N ARG A 27 17.76 -19.80 -28.92
CA ARG A 27 18.08 -19.13 -27.63
C ARG A 27 18.97 -17.91 -27.89
N ARG A 28 18.42 -16.71 -27.75
CA ARG A 28 19.21 -15.47 -27.76
C ARG A 28 20.26 -15.57 -26.63
N LYS A 29 21.52 -15.36 -26.99
CA LYS A 29 22.63 -15.20 -26.02
C LYS A 29 22.19 -14.13 -25.02
N ALA A 30 22.19 -14.46 -23.72
CA ALA A 30 21.88 -13.51 -22.67
C ALA A 30 22.74 -12.26 -22.83
N ALA A 31 22.11 -11.12 -23.08
CA ALA A 31 22.80 -9.83 -23.11
C ALA A 31 23.53 -9.67 -21.78
N GLY A 32 24.82 -9.34 -21.81
CA GLY A 32 25.62 -9.19 -20.60
C GLY A 32 24.92 -8.30 -19.60
N ARG A 33 24.91 -8.69 -18.34
CA ARG A 33 24.24 -7.98 -17.25
C ARG A 33 24.74 -6.54 -17.21
N LYS A 34 23.89 -5.56 -17.52
CA LYS A 34 24.26 -4.14 -17.44
C LYS A 34 24.79 -3.84 -16.03
N PRO A 35 25.86 -3.04 -15.87
CA PRO A 35 26.39 -2.70 -14.56
C PRO A 35 25.28 -2.08 -13.70
N LYS A 36 25.28 -2.42 -12.40
CA LYS A 36 24.33 -1.84 -11.44
C LYS A 36 24.57 -0.32 -11.40
N PRO A 37 23.51 0.48 -11.41
CA PRO A 37 23.65 1.94 -11.36
C PRO A 37 24.25 2.36 -10.01
N CYS A 38 25.06 3.41 -10.02
CA CYS A 38 25.53 4.07 -8.80
C CYS A 38 24.39 4.92 -8.25
N ILE A 39 24.01 4.70 -6.99
CA ILE A 39 22.96 5.45 -6.30
C ILE A 39 23.57 6.72 -5.70
N ASP A 40 22.96 7.87 -5.97
CA ASP A 40 23.32 9.12 -5.31
C ASP A 40 22.64 9.20 -3.93
N ASN A 41 23.44 9.01 -2.88
CA ASN A 41 22.95 8.98 -1.50
C ASN A 41 22.44 10.35 -1.03
N ALA A 42 23.13 11.44 -1.40
CA ALA A 42 22.72 12.78 -1.01
C ALA A 42 21.38 13.16 -1.65
N LEU A 43 21.26 12.90 -2.95
CA LEU A 43 20.03 13.17 -3.69
C LEU A 43 18.85 12.31 -3.19
N THR A 44 19.10 11.04 -2.86
CA THR A 44 18.07 10.16 -2.32
C THR A 44 17.53 10.69 -1.00
N ALA A 45 18.41 11.06 -0.06
CA ALA A 45 18.02 11.59 1.23
C ALA A 45 17.34 12.97 1.13
N THR A 46 17.87 13.87 0.30
CA THR A 46 17.27 15.20 0.09
C THR A 46 15.92 15.14 -0.63
N SER A 47 15.69 14.12 -1.47
CA SER A 47 14.37 13.90 -2.08
C SER A 47 13.29 13.56 -1.04
N VAL A 48 13.62 12.77 -0.02
CA VAL A 48 12.70 12.48 1.09
C VAL A 48 12.42 13.76 1.91
N ALA A 49 13.46 14.53 2.22
CA ALA A 49 13.30 15.82 2.92
C ALA A 49 12.46 16.82 2.09
N GLY A 50 12.68 16.84 0.77
CA GLY A 50 11.89 17.63 -0.17
C GLY A 50 10.41 17.22 -0.19
N ALA A 51 10.14 15.92 -0.22
CA ALA A 51 8.77 15.39 -0.11
C ALA A 51 8.11 15.85 1.21
N ALA A 52 8.80 15.67 2.33
CA ALA A 52 8.28 16.05 3.63
C ALA A 52 7.95 17.56 3.75
N ARG A 53 8.79 18.44 3.21
CA ARG A 53 8.63 19.90 3.36
C ARG A 53 7.75 20.54 2.30
N LYS A 54 7.84 20.07 1.04
CA LYS A 54 7.21 20.73 -0.11
C LYS A 54 5.89 20.10 -0.51
N VAL A 55 5.77 18.77 -0.37
CA VAL A 55 4.52 18.05 -0.68
C VAL A 55 3.57 18.10 0.50
N PHE A 56 4.13 17.96 1.71
CA PHE A 56 3.36 17.96 2.97
C PHE A 56 3.76 19.10 3.89
N PRO A 57 3.51 20.37 3.51
CA PRO A 57 3.95 21.54 4.29
C PRO A 57 3.38 21.57 5.73
N ASP A 58 2.20 20.97 5.92
CA ASP A 58 1.54 20.90 7.22
C ASP A 58 1.98 19.71 8.10
N LEU A 59 2.87 18.83 7.61
CA LEU A 59 3.26 17.64 8.36
C LEU A 59 3.94 17.99 9.71
N ASN A 60 4.82 18.99 9.72
CA ASN A 60 5.42 19.47 10.96
C ASN A 60 4.38 20.05 11.92
N ARG A 61 3.40 20.80 11.41
CA ARG A 61 2.28 21.32 12.22
C ARG A 61 1.46 20.17 12.78
N SER A 62 1.18 19.14 11.99
CA SER A 62 0.46 17.95 12.44
C SER A 62 1.19 17.25 13.59
N PHE A 63 2.49 17.05 13.48
CA PHE A 63 3.30 16.51 14.58
C PHE A 63 3.33 17.41 15.81
N SER A 64 3.44 18.71 15.62
CA SER A 64 3.47 19.68 16.74
C SER A 64 2.11 19.86 17.41
N SER A 65 1.02 19.56 16.73
CA SER A 65 -0.34 19.63 17.29
C SER A 65 -0.74 18.40 18.10
N LEU A 66 0.04 17.32 18.02
CA LEU A 66 -0.21 16.15 18.85
C LEU A 66 0.02 16.50 20.32
N PRO A 67 -0.83 15.98 21.24
CA PRO A 67 -0.65 16.23 22.67
C PRO A 67 0.74 15.84 23.15
N ASP A 68 1.42 16.75 23.80
CA ASP A 68 2.71 16.48 24.46
C ASP A 68 2.52 16.53 25.98
N PRO A 69 2.42 15.38 26.65
CA PRO A 69 2.15 15.32 28.09
C PRO A 69 3.38 15.62 28.96
N ARG A 70 4.50 16.00 28.37
CA ARG A 70 5.73 16.35 29.09
C ARG A 70 5.66 17.76 29.61
N ARG A 71 6.35 18.01 30.71
CA ARG A 71 6.61 19.37 31.18
C ARG A 71 7.63 20.05 30.29
N GLN A 72 7.18 21.04 29.50
CA GLN A 72 7.97 21.64 28.40
C GLN A 72 9.26 22.29 28.89
N GLU A 73 9.26 22.86 30.08
CA GLU A 73 10.44 23.48 30.72
C GLU A 73 11.60 22.50 30.94
N PHE A 74 11.33 21.21 31.01
CA PHE A 74 12.35 20.16 31.19
C PHE A 74 12.61 19.35 29.90
N CYS A 75 11.99 19.73 28.77
CA CYS A 75 12.13 19.01 27.53
C CYS A 75 13.33 19.50 26.73
N ARG A 76 14.34 18.64 26.57
CA ARG A 76 15.45 18.86 25.63
C ARG A 76 14.96 18.83 24.16
N TYR A 77 14.00 17.98 23.83
CA TYR A 77 13.50 17.80 22.49
C TYR A 77 12.04 18.24 22.38
N SER A 78 11.70 18.91 21.27
CA SER A 78 10.30 19.21 20.95
C SER A 78 9.52 17.92 20.69
N GLY A 79 8.19 17.98 20.76
CA GLY A 79 7.33 16.86 20.34
C GLY A 79 7.58 16.46 18.88
N SER A 80 7.65 17.45 17.99
CA SER A 80 7.97 17.24 16.57
C SER A 80 9.28 16.47 16.35
N HIS A 81 10.31 16.80 17.13
CA HIS A 81 11.59 16.09 17.05
C HIS A 81 11.47 14.61 17.38
N ILE A 82 10.66 14.25 18.38
CA ILE A 82 10.42 12.83 18.73
C ILE A 82 9.67 12.10 17.64
N TRP A 83 8.65 12.72 17.08
CA TRP A 83 7.88 12.15 15.98
C TRP A 83 8.72 11.91 14.73
N TRP A 84 9.57 12.87 14.37
CA TRP A 84 10.50 12.72 13.27
C TRP A 84 11.57 11.65 13.54
N SER A 85 12.09 11.59 14.77
CA SER A 85 13.05 10.52 15.15
C SER A 85 12.43 9.13 14.95
N ALA A 86 11.17 8.95 15.37
CA ALA A 86 10.45 7.71 15.17
C ALA A 86 10.18 7.43 13.69
N THR A 87 9.82 8.44 12.90
CA THR A 87 9.60 8.30 11.45
C THR A 87 10.89 7.94 10.72
N LEU A 88 12.02 8.55 11.11
CA LEU A 88 13.34 8.29 10.52
C LEU A 88 13.78 6.84 10.71
N MET A 89 13.44 6.20 11.83
CA MET A 89 13.71 4.78 12.05
C MET A 89 13.13 3.90 10.93
N PHE A 90 11.94 4.24 10.43
CA PHE A 90 11.29 3.51 9.33
C PHE A 90 11.77 3.97 7.95
N LEU A 91 12.04 5.25 7.76
CA LEU A 91 12.61 5.79 6.51
C LEU A 91 13.97 5.16 6.18
N THR A 92 14.82 4.98 7.20
CA THR A 92 16.14 4.34 7.04
C THR A 92 16.08 2.82 7.11
N ARG A 93 14.88 2.26 7.33
CA ARG A 93 14.68 0.80 7.46
C ARG A 93 15.64 0.17 8.47
N ALA A 94 15.76 0.77 9.63
CA ALA A 94 16.64 0.27 10.69
C ALA A 94 16.25 -1.13 11.19
N GLY A 95 14.99 -1.57 10.95
CA GLY A 95 14.49 -2.91 11.26
C GLY A 95 14.24 -3.18 12.75
N SER A 96 14.90 -2.46 13.65
CA SER A 96 14.68 -2.56 15.10
C SER A 96 15.10 -1.28 15.82
N ARG A 97 14.60 -1.12 17.05
CA ARG A 97 14.98 0.00 17.94
C ARG A 97 16.47 0.01 18.25
N ASN A 98 17.04 -1.15 18.52
CA ASN A 98 18.46 -1.27 18.84
C ASN A 98 19.34 -0.88 17.64
N ALA A 99 19.03 -1.34 16.44
CA ALA A 99 19.79 -0.98 15.24
C ALA A 99 19.69 0.52 14.92
N PHE A 100 18.53 1.14 15.16
CA PHE A 100 18.36 2.60 15.07
C PHE A 100 19.26 3.33 16.07
N ASP A 101 19.26 2.91 17.33
CA ASP A 101 20.05 3.55 18.40
C ASP A 101 21.55 3.50 18.15
N GLN A 102 22.05 2.45 17.49
CA GLN A 102 23.47 2.32 17.15
C GLN A 102 23.95 3.31 16.08
N THR A 103 23.04 3.78 15.21
CA THR A 103 23.42 4.57 14.01
C THR A 103 22.85 5.99 13.98
N ARG A 104 21.83 6.32 14.77
CA ARG A 104 21.05 7.56 14.68
C ARG A 104 21.87 8.84 14.78
N ASN A 105 22.91 8.86 15.61
CA ASN A 105 23.72 10.05 15.89
C ASN A 105 25.05 10.08 15.13
N SER A 106 25.19 9.30 14.05
CA SER A 106 26.44 9.28 13.29
C SER A 106 26.49 10.40 12.24
N GLY A 107 27.66 11.03 12.11
CA GLY A 107 27.95 12.05 11.09
C GLY A 107 27.01 13.25 11.14
N GLN A 108 26.46 13.62 9.98
CA GLN A 108 25.57 14.78 9.82
C GLN A 108 24.08 14.47 10.14
N ALA A 109 23.75 13.22 10.50
CA ALA A 109 22.35 12.81 10.71
C ALA A 109 21.59 13.70 11.73
N PRO A 110 22.18 14.10 12.88
CA PRO A 110 21.48 14.98 13.81
C PRO A 110 21.18 16.38 13.25
N ARG A 111 22.10 16.95 12.48
CA ARG A 111 21.89 18.26 11.83
C ARG A 111 20.84 18.18 10.73
N ASN A 112 20.87 17.13 9.92
CA ASN A 112 19.87 16.88 8.88
C ASN A 112 18.48 16.62 9.47
N MET A 113 18.41 16.04 10.68
CA MET A 113 17.15 15.89 11.41
C MET A 113 16.51 17.25 11.72
N GLY A 114 17.30 18.27 12.02
CA GLY A 114 16.83 19.64 12.19
C GLY A 114 16.07 20.17 10.97
N VAL A 115 16.48 19.77 9.76
CA VAL A 115 15.80 20.14 8.51
C VAL A 115 14.37 19.60 8.47
N PHE A 116 14.14 18.39 8.93
CA PHE A 116 12.79 17.80 9.04
C PHE A 116 11.95 18.51 10.10
N CYS A 117 12.55 18.81 11.25
CA CYS A 117 11.85 19.41 12.40
C CYS A 117 11.62 20.93 12.26
N GLY A 118 12.25 21.58 11.30
CA GLY A 118 12.31 23.04 11.23
C GLY A 118 13.12 23.67 12.41
N GLN A 119 14.04 22.89 13.01
CA GLN A 119 14.94 23.32 14.08
C GLN A 119 16.31 23.64 13.48
N THR A 120 17.01 24.59 14.06
CA THR A 120 18.41 24.93 13.71
C THR A 120 19.35 24.23 14.66
N ALA A 121 20.62 24.10 14.26
CA ALA A 121 21.67 23.59 15.15
C ALA A 121 21.87 24.46 16.38
N ASP A 122 21.54 25.76 16.29
CA ASP A 122 21.67 26.78 17.36
C ASP A 122 20.43 26.85 18.27
N ASP A 123 19.51 25.85 18.17
CA ASP A 123 18.35 25.84 19.08
C ASP A 123 18.81 25.76 20.53
N PRO A 124 18.40 26.72 21.40
CA PRO A 124 18.90 26.83 22.78
C PRO A 124 18.52 25.62 23.67
N ARG A 125 17.63 24.75 23.18
CA ARG A 125 17.30 23.51 23.87
C ARG A 125 18.37 22.43 23.72
N PHE A 126 19.30 22.58 22.77
CA PHE A 126 20.42 21.67 22.60
C PHE A 126 21.60 22.19 23.44
N ASP A 127 21.97 21.44 24.46
CA ASP A 127 23.18 21.66 25.21
C ASP A 127 24.34 20.98 24.46
N GLY A 128 25.00 21.71 23.60
CA GLY A 128 26.02 21.23 22.67
C GLY A 128 25.47 20.82 21.31
N GLU A 129 26.01 19.75 20.72
CA GLU A 129 25.60 19.26 19.41
C GLU A 129 24.16 18.70 19.44
N PRO A 130 23.34 18.93 18.39
CA PRO A 130 22.01 18.35 18.30
C PRO A 130 22.12 16.84 18.22
N LEU A 131 21.19 16.13 18.86
CA LEU A 131 21.14 14.68 18.90
C LEU A 131 19.75 14.20 18.50
N ILE A 132 19.70 13.09 17.78
CA ILE A 132 18.45 12.34 17.55
C ILE A 132 18.13 11.54 18.81
N THR A 133 16.90 11.64 19.31
CA THR A 133 16.50 10.99 20.57
C THR A 133 16.53 9.46 20.47
N CYS A 134 16.81 8.78 21.58
CA CYS A 134 16.86 7.32 21.61
C CYS A 134 15.46 6.67 21.50
N SER A 135 15.45 5.43 21.07
CA SER A 135 14.23 4.66 20.85
C SER A 135 13.42 4.41 22.13
N ASP A 136 14.07 4.37 23.29
CA ASP A 136 13.39 4.25 24.59
C ASP A 136 12.60 5.51 24.93
N ASN A 137 13.18 6.67 24.70
CA ASN A 137 12.49 7.95 24.89
C ASN A 137 11.34 8.11 23.89
N ILE A 138 11.52 7.67 22.64
CA ILE A 138 10.45 7.59 21.63
C ILE A 138 9.31 6.73 22.18
N ALA A 139 9.57 5.49 22.58
CA ALA A 139 8.54 4.57 23.08
C ALA A 139 7.84 5.11 24.33
N HIS A 140 8.59 5.76 25.23
CA HIS A 140 8.03 6.38 26.43
C HIS A 140 7.06 7.52 26.07
N HIS A 141 7.41 8.36 25.12
CA HIS A 141 6.55 9.44 24.62
C HIS A 141 5.29 8.87 23.93
N LEU A 142 5.46 7.94 22.98
CA LEU A 142 4.37 7.29 22.26
C LEU A 142 3.36 6.60 23.18
N ASN A 143 3.81 6.09 24.33
CA ASN A 143 2.91 5.44 25.30
C ASN A 143 1.94 6.42 25.98
N ARG A 144 2.20 7.72 25.91
CA ARG A 144 1.40 8.77 26.53
C ARG A 144 0.47 9.50 25.55
N VAL A 145 0.57 9.18 24.25
CA VAL A 145 -0.21 9.83 23.20
C VAL A 145 -1.24 8.83 22.65
N GLU A 146 -2.50 9.26 22.57
CA GLU A 146 -3.58 8.44 22.03
C GLU A 146 -3.39 8.20 20.52
N PRO A 147 -3.54 6.95 20.04
CA PRO A 147 -3.29 6.58 18.67
C PRO A 147 -4.14 7.33 17.64
N ALA A 148 -5.38 7.67 17.97
CA ALA A 148 -6.31 8.32 17.04
C ALA A 148 -5.76 9.62 16.42
N GLY A 149 -4.98 10.41 17.19
CA GLY A 149 -4.33 11.60 16.67
C GLY A 149 -3.22 11.29 15.66
N VAL A 150 -2.45 10.24 15.92
CA VAL A 150 -1.33 9.82 15.05
C VAL A 150 -1.86 9.13 13.79
N GLU A 151 -2.91 8.30 13.91
CA GLU A 151 -3.59 7.62 12.79
C GLU A 151 -4.16 8.60 11.76
N LYS A 152 -4.51 9.81 12.19
CA LYS A 152 -5.00 10.86 11.30
C LYS A 152 -3.93 11.36 10.33
N ILE A 153 -2.66 11.33 10.70
CA ILE A 153 -1.58 11.96 9.92
C ILE A 153 -1.40 11.31 8.53
N PRO A 154 -1.22 9.98 8.37
CA PRO A 154 -1.16 9.37 7.04
C PRO A 154 -2.42 9.62 6.22
N THR A 155 -3.60 9.65 6.83
CA THR A 155 -4.86 10.01 6.17
C THR A 155 -4.85 11.44 5.63
N ASP A 156 -4.38 12.41 6.43
CA ASP A 156 -4.24 13.82 6.03
C ASP A 156 -3.21 13.98 4.89
N MET A 157 -2.12 13.21 4.92
CA MET A 157 -1.14 13.16 3.82
C MET A 157 -1.79 12.65 2.52
N CYS A 158 -2.54 11.56 2.58
CA CYS A 158 -3.28 11.06 1.40
C CYS A 158 -4.32 12.08 0.91
N GLN A 159 -4.99 12.79 1.81
CA GLN A 159 -5.91 13.86 1.44
C GLN A 159 -5.20 15.01 0.70
N GLU A 160 -3.99 15.36 1.12
CA GLU A 160 -3.19 16.36 0.42
C GLU A 160 -2.80 15.88 -0.99
N LEU A 161 -2.43 14.61 -1.15
CA LEU A 161 -2.15 14.02 -2.45
C LEU A 161 -3.40 13.99 -3.37
N LEU A 162 -4.57 13.72 -2.81
CA LEU A 162 -5.84 13.81 -3.53
C LEU A 162 -6.12 15.24 -4.02
N LYS A 163 -5.92 16.26 -3.17
CA LYS A 163 -6.04 17.68 -3.56
C LYS A 163 -5.07 18.05 -4.68
N ARG A 164 -3.85 17.49 -4.66
CA ARG A 164 -2.82 17.67 -5.69
C ARG A 164 -3.05 16.83 -6.94
N ARG A 165 -4.16 16.09 -7.01
CA ARG A 165 -4.55 15.25 -8.15
C ARG A 165 -3.52 14.16 -8.50
N VAL A 166 -2.76 13.68 -7.53
CA VAL A 166 -1.74 12.64 -7.74
C VAL A 166 -2.37 11.35 -8.27
N PHE A 167 -3.59 11.04 -7.87
CA PHE A 167 -4.31 9.81 -8.23
C PHE A 167 -5.17 9.94 -9.49
N ASP A 168 -5.21 11.09 -10.15
CA ASP A 168 -6.18 11.33 -11.23
C ASP A 168 -5.98 10.43 -12.45
N SER A 169 -4.73 10.09 -12.78
CA SER A 169 -4.41 9.17 -13.87
C SER A 169 -4.70 7.69 -13.55
N ALA A 170 -4.84 7.34 -12.27
CA ALA A 170 -5.15 5.99 -11.82
C ALA A 170 -6.65 5.78 -11.52
N ARG A 171 -7.50 6.76 -11.85
CA ARG A 171 -8.95 6.62 -11.64
C ARG A 171 -9.58 5.65 -12.62
N ILE A 172 -10.29 4.67 -12.13
CA ILE A 172 -11.08 3.73 -12.90
C ILE A 172 -12.14 4.50 -13.68
N LEU A 173 -12.18 4.32 -15.00
CA LEU A 173 -13.04 5.06 -15.92
C LEU A 173 -13.01 6.59 -15.71
N GLY A 174 -11.86 7.14 -15.31
CA GLY A 174 -11.65 8.56 -15.03
C GLY A 174 -12.44 9.12 -13.84
N CYS A 175 -13.09 8.27 -13.04
CA CYS A 175 -14.09 8.69 -12.07
C CYS A 175 -13.87 8.13 -10.66
N TRP A 176 -13.47 6.86 -10.52
CA TRP A 176 -13.46 6.12 -9.25
C TRP A 176 -12.04 5.91 -8.75
N TYR A 177 -11.82 6.15 -7.46
CA TYR A 177 -10.53 5.86 -6.81
C TYR A 177 -10.52 4.43 -6.30
N ALA A 178 -9.55 3.64 -6.71
CA ALA A 178 -9.37 2.27 -6.25
C ALA A 178 -8.86 2.25 -4.81
N VAL A 179 -9.61 1.64 -3.90
CA VAL A 179 -9.24 1.45 -2.50
C VAL A 179 -9.20 -0.04 -2.20
N VAL A 180 -8.01 -0.56 -1.93
CA VAL A 180 -7.78 -1.97 -1.62
C VAL A 180 -7.89 -2.17 -0.11
N PHE A 181 -8.60 -3.22 0.29
CA PHE A 181 -8.69 -3.69 1.67
C PHE A 181 -8.04 -5.06 1.78
N ASP A 182 -7.14 -5.21 2.74
CA ASP A 182 -6.57 -6.51 3.11
C ASP A 182 -6.03 -6.46 4.54
N GLY A 183 -5.99 -7.63 5.17
CA GLY A 183 -5.56 -7.76 6.53
C GLY A 183 -4.18 -8.39 6.68
N THR A 184 -3.45 -7.97 7.72
CA THR A 184 -2.14 -8.55 7.98
C THR A 184 -1.84 -8.67 9.46
N VAL A 185 -1.00 -9.64 9.81
CA VAL A 185 -0.32 -9.68 11.11
C VAL A 185 0.76 -8.60 11.11
N HIS A 186 0.58 -7.58 11.95
CA HIS A 186 1.53 -6.47 12.05
C HIS A 186 2.56 -6.65 13.17
N GLU A 187 2.32 -7.55 14.12
CA GLU A 187 3.27 -7.94 15.15
C GLU A 187 3.11 -9.42 15.51
N LEU A 188 4.21 -10.12 15.65
CA LEU A 188 4.27 -11.51 16.08
C LEU A 188 5.23 -11.67 17.26
N CYS A 189 4.73 -12.11 18.42
CA CYS A 189 5.52 -12.29 19.63
C CYS A 189 5.45 -13.74 20.15
N ARG A 190 6.61 -14.42 20.20
CA ARG A 190 6.72 -15.77 20.73
C ARG A 190 6.55 -15.81 22.25
N LYS A 191 6.96 -14.74 22.96
CA LYS A 191 6.86 -14.62 24.42
C LYS A 191 5.49 -14.14 24.89
N GLY A 192 4.60 -13.74 23.96
CA GLY A 192 3.32 -13.12 24.24
C GLY A 192 3.37 -11.61 24.46
N PHE A 193 2.23 -10.98 24.54
CA PHE A 193 2.06 -9.56 24.82
C PHE A 193 1.54 -9.38 26.25
N GLU A 194 1.89 -8.27 26.90
CA GLU A 194 1.34 -7.90 28.23
C GLU A 194 -0.19 -7.78 28.15
N GLN A 195 -0.72 -7.22 27.06
CA GLN A 195 -2.15 -7.06 26.80
C GLN A 195 -2.45 -7.29 25.32
N GLY A 196 -3.56 -7.96 25.06
CA GLY A 196 -4.04 -8.23 23.70
C GLY A 196 -3.19 -9.26 22.95
N GLY A 197 -3.59 -9.52 21.74
CA GLY A 197 -2.96 -10.49 20.85
C GLY A 197 -3.66 -11.85 20.89
N LYS A 198 -3.97 -12.35 19.69
CA LYS A 198 -4.61 -13.65 19.47
C LYS A 198 -3.55 -14.77 19.50
N ARG A 199 -3.87 -15.91 20.10
CA ARG A 199 -3.06 -17.12 19.96
C ARG A 199 -3.22 -17.68 18.56
N GLY A 200 -2.12 -17.97 17.90
CA GLY A 200 -2.15 -18.59 16.60
C GLY A 200 -0.77 -19.06 16.15
N GLY A 201 -0.77 -20.00 15.23
CA GLY A 201 0.47 -20.53 14.65
C GLY A 201 1.14 -21.63 15.47
N ARG A 202 2.15 -22.26 14.83
CA ARG A 202 2.98 -23.31 15.47
C ARG A 202 3.76 -22.71 16.64
N GLY A 203 3.63 -23.28 17.83
CA GLY A 203 4.40 -22.89 19.02
C GLY A 203 3.73 -21.88 19.95
N GLY A 204 2.44 -21.58 19.80
CA GLY A 204 1.68 -20.73 20.75
C GLY A 204 2.04 -19.24 20.73
N ALA A 205 2.66 -18.76 19.67
CA ALA A 205 2.94 -17.35 19.48
C ALA A 205 1.65 -16.52 19.48
N ARG A 206 1.70 -15.30 20.00
CA ARG A 206 0.60 -14.34 19.92
C ARG A 206 0.86 -13.32 18.83
N TYR A 207 -0.18 -12.88 18.13
CA TYR A 207 -0.09 -11.90 17.07
C TYR A 207 -1.13 -10.78 17.22
N ARG A 208 -0.79 -9.60 16.76
CA ARG A 208 -1.73 -8.49 16.57
C ARG A 208 -2.03 -8.36 15.09
N TYR A 209 -3.30 -8.13 14.80
CA TYR A 209 -3.82 -8.08 13.43
C TYR A 209 -4.37 -6.70 13.12
N VAL A 210 -4.17 -6.26 11.89
CA VAL A 210 -4.67 -4.97 11.40
C VAL A 210 -5.28 -5.17 10.01
N LEU A 211 -6.44 -4.58 9.80
CA LEU A 211 -7.02 -4.37 8.48
C LEU A 211 -6.51 -3.03 7.96
N GLN A 212 -5.88 -3.04 6.82
CA GLN A 212 -5.40 -1.86 6.10
C GLN A 212 -6.30 -1.57 4.92
N CYS A 213 -6.62 -0.28 4.68
CA CYS A 213 -7.04 0.15 3.37
C CYS A 213 -6.05 1.16 2.80
N GLY A 214 -5.88 1.15 1.47
CA GLY A 214 -5.00 2.07 0.79
C GLY A 214 -5.43 2.38 -0.63
N LEU A 215 -5.01 3.54 -1.11
CA LEU A 215 -5.25 4.00 -2.47
C LEU A 215 -4.23 3.39 -3.43
N LEU A 216 -4.71 2.87 -4.56
CA LEU A 216 -3.85 2.57 -5.69
C LEU A 216 -3.53 3.86 -6.43
N GLY A 217 -2.25 4.09 -6.62
CA GLY A 217 -1.73 5.26 -7.30
C GLY A 217 -1.15 4.92 -8.68
N PRO A 218 -0.79 5.93 -9.47
CA PRO A 218 -0.16 5.73 -10.77
C PRO A 218 1.19 5.02 -10.63
N GLY A 219 1.58 4.28 -11.66
CA GLY A 219 2.86 3.56 -11.69
C GLY A 219 2.94 2.44 -10.64
N ASN A 220 1.84 1.74 -10.43
CA ASN A 220 1.76 0.57 -9.54
C ASN A 220 2.14 0.89 -8.09
N THR A 221 1.77 2.08 -7.61
CA THR A 221 2.08 2.51 -6.24
C THR A 221 0.90 2.29 -5.30
N PHE A 222 1.23 1.94 -4.06
CA PHE A 222 0.27 1.78 -2.97
C PHE A 222 0.49 2.86 -1.90
N PHE A 223 -0.59 3.56 -1.53
CA PHE A 223 -0.59 4.57 -0.47
C PHE A 223 -1.49 4.13 0.69
N PRO A 224 -0.93 3.81 1.86
CA PRO A 224 -1.73 3.46 3.03
C PRO A 224 -2.59 4.66 3.43
N LEU A 225 -3.92 4.46 3.44
CA LEU A 225 -4.89 5.53 3.67
C LEU A 225 -5.39 5.55 5.11
N MET A 226 -5.94 4.43 5.56
CA MET A 226 -6.47 4.24 6.91
C MET A 226 -6.32 2.77 7.31
N HIS A 227 -6.37 2.52 8.61
CA HIS A 227 -6.32 1.16 9.13
C HIS A 227 -7.25 0.98 10.34
N GLU A 228 -7.54 -0.27 10.66
CA GLU A 228 -8.31 -0.66 11.82
C GLU A 228 -7.64 -1.85 12.50
N HIS A 229 -7.25 -1.66 13.75
CA HIS A 229 -6.72 -2.77 14.54
C HIS A 229 -7.88 -3.70 14.95
N ALA A 230 -7.75 -4.99 14.64
CA ALA A 230 -8.72 -5.96 15.08
C ALA A 230 -8.74 -6.03 16.61
N ASP A 231 -9.94 -6.07 17.19
CA ASP A 231 -10.09 -6.24 18.63
C ASP A 231 -9.75 -7.69 19.01
N MET A 232 -8.58 -7.85 19.62
CA MET A 232 -8.05 -9.16 20.01
C MET A 232 -8.39 -9.55 21.45
N HIS A 233 -9.31 -8.83 22.10
CA HIS A 233 -9.65 -9.12 23.50
C HIS A 233 -10.49 -10.39 23.67
N ASN A 234 -11.20 -10.82 22.61
CA ASN A 234 -11.93 -12.07 22.64
C ASN A 234 -11.13 -13.20 22.00
N PRO A 235 -10.57 -14.16 22.77
CA PRO A 235 -9.80 -15.27 22.22
C PRO A 235 -10.63 -16.28 21.43
N GLU A 236 -11.97 -16.23 21.56
CA GLU A 236 -12.91 -17.11 20.86
C GLU A 236 -13.34 -16.55 19.48
N THR A 237 -12.96 -15.29 19.17
CA THR A 237 -13.33 -14.68 17.89
C THR A 237 -12.49 -15.27 16.76
N ASP A 238 -13.14 -15.78 15.73
CA ASP A 238 -12.49 -16.22 14.52
C ASP A 238 -11.81 -15.05 13.80
N LYS A 239 -10.67 -15.33 13.13
CA LYS A 239 -9.92 -14.32 12.34
C LYS A 239 -10.81 -13.64 11.30
N GLU A 240 -11.63 -14.41 10.61
CA GLU A 240 -12.51 -13.91 9.55
C GLU A 240 -13.57 -12.95 10.11
N ASP A 241 -14.19 -13.30 11.24
CA ASP A 241 -15.17 -12.45 11.91
C ASP A 241 -14.53 -11.14 12.39
N CYS A 242 -13.30 -11.17 12.92
CA CYS A 242 -12.55 -9.96 13.28
C CYS A 242 -12.26 -9.06 12.08
N GLU A 243 -11.89 -9.63 10.93
CA GLU A 243 -11.53 -8.90 9.72
C GLU A 243 -12.74 -8.21 9.10
N LEU A 244 -13.87 -8.89 9.00
CA LEU A 244 -15.12 -8.31 8.52
C LEU A 244 -15.65 -7.22 9.46
N LYS A 245 -15.63 -7.43 10.77
CA LYS A 245 -16.01 -6.39 11.74
C LYS A 245 -15.10 -5.16 11.62
N ALA A 246 -13.79 -5.36 11.44
CA ALA A 246 -12.85 -4.28 11.18
C ALA A 246 -13.18 -3.54 9.88
N PHE A 247 -13.57 -4.24 8.82
CA PHE A 247 -14.00 -3.63 7.56
C PHE A 247 -15.20 -2.69 7.76
N PHE A 248 -16.23 -3.11 8.49
CA PHE A 248 -17.41 -2.27 8.72
C PHE A 248 -17.09 -1.02 9.55
N ARG A 249 -16.22 -1.11 10.54
CA ARG A 249 -15.75 0.06 11.30
C ARG A 249 -14.90 0.99 10.41
N LEU A 250 -13.96 0.42 9.67
CA LEU A 250 -13.06 1.17 8.80
C LEU A 250 -13.80 1.84 7.65
N SER A 251 -14.76 1.16 7.01
CA SER A 251 -15.59 1.71 5.93
C SER A 251 -16.45 2.88 6.41
N LEU A 252 -17.00 2.83 7.63
CA LEU A 252 -17.71 3.95 8.23
C LEU A 252 -16.79 5.16 8.41
N ARG A 253 -15.64 4.99 9.05
CA ARG A 253 -14.64 6.05 9.24
C ARG A 253 -14.16 6.64 7.91
N LEU A 254 -13.99 5.78 6.90
CA LEU A 254 -13.60 6.20 5.54
C LEU A 254 -14.70 7.07 4.90
N LYS A 255 -15.98 6.68 5.05
CA LYS A 255 -17.13 7.45 4.54
C LYS A 255 -17.26 8.80 5.25
N GLU A 256 -17.10 8.83 6.57
CA GLU A 256 -17.13 10.06 7.37
C GLU A 256 -16.00 11.02 6.96
N ARG A 257 -14.80 10.49 6.73
CA ARG A 257 -13.63 11.30 6.36
C ARG A 257 -13.69 11.81 4.93
N PHE A 258 -14.26 11.01 4.00
CA PHE A 258 -14.33 11.29 2.57
C PHE A 258 -15.77 11.16 2.04
N PRO A 259 -16.74 11.98 2.51
CA PRO A 259 -18.18 11.77 2.27
C PRO A 259 -18.58 11.84 0.79
N ARG A 260 -17.81 12.58 -0.02
CA ARG A 260 -18.12 12.82 -1.45
C ARG A 260 -17.23 12.01 -2.41
N MET A 261 -16.27 11.26 -1.88
CA MET A 261 -15.34 10.50 -2.73
C MET A 261 -16.02 9.28 -3.33
N LYS A 262 -15.76 9.08 -4.61
CA LYS A 262 -16.21 7.90 -5.36
C LYS A 262 -15.15 6.82 -5.25
N PHE A 263 -15.33 5.90 -4.32
CA PHE A 263 -14.42 4.78 -4.14
C PHE A 263 -14.89 3.54 -4.88
N CYS A 264 -13.92 2.76 -5.38
CA CYS A 264 -14.09 1.37 -5.77
C CYS A 264 -13.36 0.50 -4.74
N VAL A 265 -14.12 -0.27 -3.97
CA VAL A 265 -13.58 -1.20 -2.98
C VAL A 265 -13.04 -2.44 -3.68
N ILE A 266 -11.78 -2.77 -3.41
CA ILE A 266 -11.13 -3.98 -3.92
C ILE A 266 -10.78 -4.85 -2.72
N GLY A 267 -11.16 -6.12 -2.77
CA GLY A 267 -10.93 -7.06 -1.68
C GLY A 267 -10.82 -8.50 -2.17
N ASP A 268 -10.35 -9.37 -1.28
CA ASP A 268 -10.28 -10.80 -1.53
C ASP A 268 -11.65 -11.49 -1.36
N ALA A 269 -11.67 -12.81 -1.46
CA ALA A 269 -12.89 -13.60 -1.39
C ALA A 269 -13.60 -13.55 -0.01
N LEU A 270 -12.93 -13.11 1.04
CA LEU A 270 -13.54 -12.88 2.35
C LEU A 270 -14.57 -11.75 2.31
N PHE A 271 -14.31 -10.73 1.49
CA PHE A 271 -15.19 -9.57 1.34
C PHE A 271 -16.31 -9.77 0.30
N CYS A 272 -16.29 -10.86 -0.47
CA CYS A 272 -17.31 -11.16 -1.48
C CYS A 272 -18.58 -11.74 -0.81
N ILE A 273 -19.28 -10.89 -0.05
CA ILE A 273 -20.50 -11.25 0.69
C ILE A 273 -21.57 -10.15 0.56
N ALA A 274 -22.83 -10.53 0.75
CA ALA A 274 -24.00 -9.65 0.69
C ALA A 274 -23.81 -8.37 1.51
N ALA A 275 -23.38 -8.47 2.76
CA ALA A 275 -23.24 -7.33 3.66
C ALA A 275 -22.20 -6.29 3.18
N VAL A 276 -21.14 -6.71 2.48
CA VAL A 276 -20.15 -5.80 1.89
C VAL A 276 -20.72 -5.13 0.65
N SER A 277 -21.44 -5.87 -0.21
CA SER A 277 -22.15 -5.33 -1.37
C SER A 277 -23.15 -4.25 -0.95
N ASP A 278 -23.97 -4.55 0.06
CA ASP A 278 -24.98 -3.63 0.60
C ASP A 278 -24.33 -2.35 1.16
N ARG A 279 -23.22 -2.50 1.90
CA ARG A 279 -22.45 -1.37 2.44
C ARG A 279 -21.89 -0.47 1.33
N CYS A 280 -21.36 -1.07 0.26
CA CYS A 280 -20.86 -0.30 -0.88
C CYS A 280 -22.02 0.44 -1.58
N SER A 281 -23.17 -0.20 -1.74
CA SER A 281 -24.36 0.39 -2.34
C SER A 281 -24.91 1.55 -1.50
N GLU A 282 -25.00 1.39 -0.18
CA GLU A 282 -25.40 2.42 0.79
C GLU A 282 -24.51 3.68 0.68
N TYR A 283 -23.21 3.49 0.49
CA TYR A 283 -22.26 4.61 0.41
C TYR A 283 -22.10 5.18 -1.01
N GLY A 284 -22.74 4.58 -2.00
CA GLY A 284 -22.60 4.94 -3.41
C GLY A 284 -21.21 4.59 -3.95
N TRP A 285 -20.58 3.56 -3.40
CA TRP A 285 -19.29 3.04 -3.84
C TRP A 285 -19.45 1.93 -4.87
N LYS A 286 -18.43 1.76 -5.68
CA LYS A 286 -18.26 0.58 -6.52
C LYS A 286 -17.42 -0.46 -5.80
N TYR A 287 -17.45 -1.70 -6.29
CA TYR A 287 -16.56 -2.74 -5.80
C TYR A 287 -16.11 -3.69 -6.92
N VAL A 288 -14.95 -4.29 -6.72
CA VAL A 288 -14.46 -5.48 -7.45
C VAL A 288 -13.87 -6.42 -6.41
N LEU A 289 -14.57 -7.51 -6.15
CA LEU A 289 -14.25 -8.48 -5.10
C LEU A 289 -13.94 -9.82 -5.73
N THR A 290 -12.87 -10.47 -5.29
CA THR A 290 -12.53 -11.81 -5.77
C THR A 290 -13.63 -12.80 -5.39
N LEU A 291 -14.08 -13.60 -6.33
CA LEU A 291 -15.00 -14.70 -6.08
C LEU A 291 -14.24 -16.03 -6.11
N MET A 292 -14.46 -16.87 -5.10
CA MET A 292 -13.89 -18.21 -5.02
C MET A 292 -15.01 -19.23 -4.73
N GLU A 293 -14.99 -20.34 -5.46
CA GLU A 293 -15.95 -21.44 -5.30
C GLU A 293 -16.12 -21.87 -3.84
N GLY A 294 -15.00 -22.17 -3.15
CA GLY A 294 -15.03 -22.65 -1.77
C GLY A 294 -15.56 -21.65 -0.73
N ARG A 295 -15.73 -20.38 -1.10
CA ARG A 295 -16.28 -19.33 -0.21
C ARG A 295 -17.73 -19.02 -0.50
N GLN A 296 -18.14 -19.09 -1.77
CA GLN A 296 -19.50 -18.76 -2.22
C GLN A 296 -19.98 -19.82 -3.25
N PRO A 297 -20.17 -21.09 -2.83
CA PRO A 297 -20.52 -22.17 -3.75
C PRO A 297 -21.84 -21.91 -4.50
N GLY A 298 -22.87 -21.40 -3.82
CA GLY A 298 -24.15 -21.10 -4.45
C GLY A 298 -24.05 -20.05 -5.56
N LEU A 299 -23.28 -18.99 -5.33
CA LEU A 299 -23.02 -17.96 -6.33
C LEU A 299 -22.20 -18.49 -7.49
N TRP A 300 -21.23 -19.36 -7.20
CA TRP A 300 -20.40 -20.01 -8.19
C TRP A 300 -21.22 -20.92 -9.12
N ASP A 301 -22.06 -21.78 -8.55
CA ASP A 301 -22.94 -22.68 -9.30
C ASP A 301 -23.94 -21.91 -10.18
N GLU A 302 -24.50 -20.82 -9.68
CA GLU A 302 -25.41 -19.95 -10.45
C GLU A 302 -24.71 -19.37 -11.68
N VAL A 303 -23.48 -18.88 -11.51
CA VAL A 303 -22.67 -18.35 -12.62
C VAL A 303 -22.39 -19.42 -13.67
N LEU A 304 -21.99 -20.63 -13.27
CA LEU A 304 -21.70 -21.72 -14.20
C LEU A 304 -22.94 -22.15 -14.97
N ASN A 305 -24.12 -22.11 -14.37
CA ASN A 305 -25.39 -22.44 -15.04
C ASN A 305 -25.82 -21.38 -16.06
N LEU A 306 -25.57 -20.09 -15.77
CA LEU A 306 -25.97 -18.97 -16.62
C LEU A 306 -24.97 -18.64 -17.73
N LEU A 307 -23.68 -18.92 -17.50
CA LEU A 307 -22.60 -18.56 -18.43
C LEU A 307 -22.83 -19.06 -19.88
N PRO A 308 -23.34 -20.28 -20.13
CA PRO A 308 -23.64 -20.75 -21.49
C PRO A 308 -24.74 -19.96 -22.21
N LEU A 309 -25.59 -19.27 -21.46
CA LEU A 309 -26.68 -18.43 -21.97
C LEU A 309 -26.18 -17.03 -22.36
N CYS A 310 -25.06 -16.58 -21.81
CA CYS A 310 -24.49 -15.24 -22.01
C CYS A 310 -23.41 -15.22 -23.11
N ARG A 311 -23.73 -15.80 -24.29
CA ARG A 311 -22.77 -15.99 -25.40
C ARG A 311 -22.19 -14.70 -25.96
N GLU A 312 -22.91 -13.58 -25.87
CA GLU A 312 -22.46 -12.28 -26.38
C GLU A 312 -21.59 -11.52 -25.38
N ASN A 313 -21.58 -11.93 -24.11
CA ASN A 313 -20.81 -11.31 -23.03
C ASN A 313 -19.38 -11.84 -23.03
N VAL A 314 -18.63 -11.55 -24.09
CA VAL A 314 -17.24 -12.00 -24.28
C VAL A 314 -16.38 -10.91 -24.89
N LEU A 315 -15.14 -10.80 -24.40
CA LEU A 315 -14.08 -9.99 -25.00
C LEU A 315 -12.77 -10.78 -24.95
N ARG A 316 -12.07 -10.88 -26.11
CA ARG A 316 -10.71 -11.43 -26.20
C ARG A 316 -9.75 -10.35 -26.62
N VAL A 317 -8.64 -10.22 -25.90
CA VAL A 317 -7.62 -9.23 -26.18
C VAL A 317 -6.25 -9.90 -26.19
N TRP A 318 -5.50 -9.67 -27.27
CA TRP A 318 -4.09 -10.07 -27.34
C TRP A 318 -3.23 -8.98 -26.72
N THR A 319 -2.43 -9.36 -25.73
CA THR A 319 -1.49 -8.45 -25.07
C THR A 319 -0.08 -8.82 -25.51
N GLY A 320 0.47 -8.05 -26.45
CA GLY A 320 1.89 -8.16 -26.84
C GLY A 320 2.71 -7.22 -25.98
N GLN A 321 3.47 -7.72 -25.00
CA GLN A 321 4.53 -6.96 -24.35
C GLN A 321 5.85 -7.72 -24.45
N ASP A 322 6.88 -7.07 -25.00
CA ASP A 322 8.30 -7.45 -24.98
C ASP A 322 8.61 -8.95 -25.26
N GLY A 323 8.01 -9.52 -26.31
CA GLY A 323 8.39 -10.84 -26.83
C GLY A 323 7.59 -12.02 -26.30
N GLY A 324 6.49 -11.80 -25.57
CA GLY A 324 5.53 -12.84 -25.18
C GLY A 324 4.12 -12.49 -25.63
N GLU A 325 3.50 -13.35 -26.44
CA GLU A 325 2.07 -13.22 -26.75
C GLU A 325 1.27 -13.69 -25.54
N GLY A 326 0.48 -12.79 -24.96
CA GLY A 326 -0.50 -13.10 -23.92
C GLY A 326 -1.92 -12.98 -24.47
N LEU A 327 -2.82 -13.88 -24.09
CA LEU A 327 -4.24 -13.78 -24.38
C LEU A 327 -5.01 -13.53 -23.09
N ARG A 328 -5.89 -12.54 -23.10
CA ARG A 328 -6.91 -12.35 -22.06
C ARG A 328 -8.28 -12.64 -22.64
N ASP A 329 -9.03 -13.51 -21.97
CA ASP A 329 -10.42 -13.88 -22.31
C ASP A 329 -11.33 -13.47 -21.16
N PHE A 330 -12.21 -12.49 -21.41
CA PHE A 330 -13.20 -12.04 -20.45
C PHE A 330 -14.56 -12.57 -20.81
N ARG A 331 -15.28 -13.13 -19.83
CA ARG A 331 -16.69 -13.49 -19.92
C ARG A 331 -17.42 -12.95 -18.71
N TRP A 332 -18.69 -12.60 -18.86
CA TRP A 332 -19.43 -12.08 -17.71
C TRP A 332 -20.90 -12.48 -17.74
N VAL A 333 -21.45 -12.59 -16.53
CA VAL A 333 -22.86 -12.86 -16.27
C VAL A 333 -23.39 -11.70 -15.44
N GLU A 334 -24.45 -11.06 -15.91
CA GLU A 334 -25.09 -9.90 -15.28
C GLU A 334 -26.24 -10.36 -14.37
N ASP A 335 -26.71 -9.42 -13.54
CA ASP A 335 -27.91 -9.55 -12.70
C ASP A 335 -27.88 -10.69 -11.68
N ILE A 336 -26.70 -11.09 -11.23
CA ILE A 336 -26.56 -12.11 -10.18
C ILE A 336 -26.90 -11.49 -8.82
N PRO A 337 -27.84 -12.08 -8.05
CA PRO A 337 -28.21 -11.55 -6.73
C PRO A 337 -27.05 -11.56 -5.74
N LEU A 338 -26.77 -10.40 -5.11
CA LEU A 338 -25.81 -10.30 -4.04
C LEU A 338 -26.25 -9.21 -3.03
N GLY A 339 -26.77 -9.63 -1.89
CA GLY A 339 -27.37 -8.74 -0.90
C GLY A 339 -28.72 -8.20 -1.35
N GLN A 340 -28.97 -6.89 -1.15
CA GLN A 340 -30.21 -6.23 -1.57
C GLN A 340 -30.25 -5.84 -3.04
N GLY A 341 -29.15 -6.03 -3.76
CA GLY A 341 -29.01 -5.69 -5.18
C GLY A 341 -28.49 -6.85 -6.00
N THR A 342 -28.07 -6.52 -7.23
CA THR A 342 -27.42 -7.44 -8.14
C THR A 342 -25.99 -7.05 -8.42
N CYS A 343 -25.19 -7.99 -8.86
CA CYS A 343 -23.83 -7.79 -9.31
C CYS A 343 -23.61 -8.46 -10.69
N THR A 344 -22.53 -8.09 -11.34
CA THR A 344 -22.01 -8.78 -12.51
C THR A 344 -20.81 -9.63 -12.06
N ILE A 345 -20.79 -10.90 -12.46
CA ILE A 345 -19.64 -11.76 -12.26
C ILE A 345 -18.81 -11.79 -13.52
N VAL A 346 -17.54 -11.44 -13.41
CA VAL A 346 -16.58 -11.41 -14.52
C VAL A 346 -15.56 -12.52 -14.34
N LEU A 347 -15.45 -13.39 -15.33
CA LEU A 347 -14.40 -14.40 -15.44
C LEU A 347 -13.31 -13.83 -16.36
N SER A 348 -12.09 -13.77 -15.86
CA SER A 348 -10.90 -13.29 -16.58
C SER A 348 -9.89 -14.43 -16.71
N GLY A 349 -9.88 -15.08 -17.88
CA GLY A 349 -8.86 -16.07 -18.25
C GLY A 349 -7.62 -15.36 -18.78
N GLU A 350 -6.45 -15.77 -18.35
CA GLU A 350 -5.17 -15.26 -18.85
C GLU A 350 -4.29 -16.43 -19.28
N LEU A 351 -3.74 -16.34 -20.48
CA LEU A 351 -2.74 -17.28 -20.99
C LEU A 351 -1.42 -16.52 -21.17
N VAL A 352 -0.43 -16.86 -20.38
CA VAL A 352 0.91 -16.24 -20.44
C VAL A 352 1.97 -17.33 -20.39
N GLY A 353 2.86 -17.36 -21.39
CA GLY A 353 3.94 -18.36 -21.42
C GLY A 353 3.47 -19.82 -21.45
N GLY A 354 2.24 -20.08 -21.93
CA GLY A 354 1.63 -21.43 -21.97
C GLY A 354 0.90 -21.80 -20.67
N GLU A 355 0.92 -20.99 -19.64
CA GLU A 355 0.16 -21.20 -18.40
C GLU A 355 -1.17 -20.46 -18.45
N ALA A 356 -2.26 -21.18 -18.19
CA ALA A 356 -3.61 -20.61 -18.11
C ALA A 356 -4.00 -20.35 -16.65
N THR A 357 -4.46 -19.15 -16.36
CA THR A 357 -4.95 -18.77 -15.04
C THR A 357 -6.34 -18.17 -15.16
N LEU A 358 -7.26 -18.55 -14.26
CA LEU A 358 -8.60 -18.01 -14.20
C LEU A 358 -8.77 -17.17 -12.92
N TYR A 359 -9.23 -15.95 -13.11
CA TYR A 359 -9.63 -15.04 -12.02
C TYR A 359 -11.11 -14.76 -12.15
N VAL A 360 -11.84 -14.76 -11.04
CA VAL A 360 -13.26 -14.47 -11.03
C VAL A 360 -13.57 -13.36 -10.05
N TYR A 361 -14.36 -12.37 -10.49
CA TYR A 361 -14.66 -11.16 -9.73
C TYR A 361 -16.16 -10.88 -9.72
N ALA A 362 -16.68 -10.48 -8.55
CA ALA A 362 -18.00 -9.89 -8.41
C ALA A 362 -17.87 -8.36 -8.41
N THR A 363 -18.72 -7.67 -9.16
CA THR A 363 -18.70 -6.22 -9.26
C THR A 363 -20.10 -5.61 -9.45
N ASN A 364 -20.32 -4.40 -8.93
CA ASN A 364 -21.51 -3.60 -9.22
C ASN A 364 -21.26 -2.52 -10.31
N PHE A 365 -20.17 -2.63 -11.05
CA PHE A 365 -20.02 -1.88 -12.30
C PHE A 365 -20.93 -2.48 -13.38
N TRP A 366 -21.47 -1.61 -14.20
CA TRP A 366 -22.02 -2.07 -15.46
C TRP A 366 -20.87 -2.46 -16.39
N ILE A 367 -20.84 -3.71 -16.80
CA ILE A 367 -19.80 -4.31 -17.65
C ILE A 367 -20.26 -4.32 -19.10
N SER A 368 -19.34 -3.98 -20.00
CA SER A 368 -19.51 -4.05 -21.45
C SER A 368 -18.15 -4.34 -22.09
N ARG A 369 -18.14 -4.67 -23.40
CA ARG A 369 -16.90 -5.00 -24.13
C ARG A 369 -15.86 -3.88 -24.08
N ASP A 370 -16.28 -2.62 -24.09
CA ASP A 370 -15.43 -1.42 -24.05
C ASP A 370 -14.97 -1.03 -22.63
N ARG A 371 -15.47 -1.69 -21.58
CA ARG A 371 -15.17 -1.34 -20.19
C ARG A 371 -14.53 -2.45 -19.36
N VAL A 372 -14.79 -3.71 -19.72
CA VAL A 372 -14.37 -4.85 -18.91
C VAL A 372 -12.86 -4.90 -18.72
N LEU A 373 -12.10 -4.62 -19.78
CA LEU A 373 -10.65 -4.59 -19.73
C LEU A 373 -10.16 -3.51 -18.75
N ASP A 374 -10.61 -2.28 -18.90
CA ASP A 374 -10.20 -1.15 -18.06
C ASP A 374 -10.54 -1.39 -16.58
N ILE A 375 -11.79 -1.85 -16.31
CA ILE A 375 -12.23 -2.10 -14.94
C ILE A 375 -11.39 -3.19 -14.29
N ILE A 376 -11.25 -4.35 -14.92
CA ILE A 376 -10.59 -5.50 -14.31
C ILE A 376 -9.07 -5.29 -14.22
N SER A 377 -8.45 -4.69 -15.23
CA SER A 377 -7.01 -4.39 -15.21
C SER A 377 -6.64 -3.34 -14.17
N SER A 378 -7.51 -2.34 -13.94
CA SER A 378 -7.26 -1.28 -12.95
C SER A 378 -7.71 -1.66 -11.52
N THR A 379 -8.25 -2.85 -11.30
CA THR A 379 -8.82 -3.25 -10.00
C THR A 379 -8.40 -4.64 -9.56
N GLY A 380 -9.05 -5.67 -10.06
CA GLY A 380 -8.87 -7.05 -9.58
C GLY A 380 -7.42 -7.53 -9.70
N ARG A 381 -6.75 -7.14 -10.79
CA ARG A 381 -5.34 -7.47 -11.02
C ARG A 381 -4.40 -6.65 -10.14
N GLU A 382 -4.78 -5.44 -9.76
CA GLU A 382 -3.96 -4.52 -8.96
C GLU A 382 -4.05 -4.79 -7.44
N ARG A 383 -4.89 -5.72 -7.00
CA ARG A 383 -5.03 -6.08 -5.58
C ARG A 383 -3.70 -6.52 -4.95
N HIS A 384 -2.82 -7.15 -5.71
CA HIS A 384 -1.53 -7.62 -5.21
C HIS A 384 -0.63 -6.51 -4.65
N HIS A 385 -0.83 -5.24 -5.01
CA HIS A 385 -0.01 -4.13 -4.50
C HIS A 385 -0.12 -3.94 -2.99
N ILE A 386 -1.24 -4.29 -2.35
CA ILE A 386 -1.32 -4.30 -0.88
C ILE A 386 -0.53 -5.47 -0.30
N GLU A 387 -0.50 -6.62 -0.98
CA GLU A 387 0.31 -7.76 -0.57
C GLU A 387 1.81 -7.45 -0.71
N ASP A 388 2.21 -6.78 -1.80
CA ASP A 388 3.59 -6.30 -2.01
C ASP A 388 3.99 -5.26 -0.95
N TYR A 389 3.08 -4.36 -0.58
CA TYR A 389 3.28 -3.44 0.55
C TYR A 389 3.55 -4.22 1.85
N PHE A 390 2.74 -5.23 2.18
CA PHE A 390 2.96 -6.06 3.36
C PHE A 390 4.24 -6.87 3.29
N ASN A 391 4.54 -7.47 2.15
CA ASN A 391 5.76 -8.25 1.95
C ASN A 391 7.00 -7.38 2.09
N THR A 392 7.01 -6.22 1.45
CA THR A 392 8.08 -5.23 1.60
C THR A 392 8.22 -4.78 3.04
N GLY A 393 7.11 -4.47 3.70
CA GLY A 393 7.08 -4.08 5.11
C GLY A 393 7.69 -5.14 6.03
N LYS A 394 7.42 -6.42 5.78
CA LYS A 394 7.91 -7.55 6.59
C LYS A 394 9.36 -7.91 6.30
N ASN A 395 9.77 -7.92 5.03
CA ASN A 395 11.00 -8.56 4.59
C ASN A 395 12.13 -7.58 4.23
N ASN A 396 11.81 -6.29 3.99
CA ASN A 396 12.77 -5.32 3.49
C ASN A 396 13.15 -4.24 4.52
N GLY A 397 13.23 -4.61 5.80
CA GLY A 397 13.79 -3.78 6.86
C GLY A 397 12.87 -2.72 7.47
N VAL A 398 11.63 -2.57 6.99
CA VAL A 398 10.65 -1.66 7.65
C VAL A 398 10.26 -2.19 9.03
N GLY A 399 10.18 -3.53 9.16
CA GLY A 399 9.92 -4.18 10.43
C GLY A 399 8.43 -4.45 10.69
N LEU A 400 7.57 -4.45 9.67
CA LEU A 400 6.22 -4.96 9.79
C LEU A 400 6.30 -6.45 10.18
N GLY A 401 5.66 -6.82 11.28
CA GLY A 401 5.81 -8.15 11.90
C GLY A 401 6.75 -8.16 13.11
N HIS A 402 7.62 -7.15 13.25
CA HIS A 402 8.50 -7.00 14.39
C HIS A 402 7.82 -6.28 15.56
N VAL A 403 8.04 -6.76 16.77
CA VAL A 403 7.50 -6.12 17.99
C VAL A 403 8.44 -5.00 18.43
N PHE A 404 8.17 -3.77 17.99
CA PHE A 404 8.94 -2.60 18.44
C PHE A 404 8.68 -2.27 19.92
N CYS A 405 7.47 -2.53 20.41
CA CYS A 405 7.12 -2.40 21.83
C CYS A 405 5.92 -3.31 22.17
N ALA A 406 5.98 -3.98 23.32
CA ALA A 406 4.90 -4.85 23.78
C ALA A 406 3.61 -4.08 24.15
N LYS A 407 3.72 -2.78 24.48
CA LYS A 407 2.59 -1.93 24.87
C LYS A 407 1.68 -1.62 23.67
N PRO A 408 0.37 -1.90 23.74
CA PRO A 408 -0.55 -1.74 22.60
C PRO A 408 -0.58 -0.32 22.01
N ARG A 409 -0.62 0.70 22.87
CA ARG A 409 -0.63 2.12 22.45
C ARG A 409 0.61 2.51 21.64
N VAL A 410 1.77 2.07 22.09
CA VAL A 410 3.05 2.33 21.40
C VAL A 410 3.10 1.62 20.06
N SER A 411 2.66 0.36 20.02
CA SER A 411 2.59 -0.45 18.81
C SER A 411 1.71 0.22 17.74
N LYS A 412 0.50 0.68 18.10
CA LYS A 412 -0.41 1.39 17.20
C LYS A 412 0.22 2.68 16.66
N ASN A 413 0.87 3.46 17.52
CA ASN A 413 1.56 4.69 17.11
C ASN A 413 2.72 4.41 16.17
N PHE A 414 3.53 3.37 16.44
CA PHE A 414 4.58 2.97 15.52
C PHE A 414 4.03 2.53 14.16
N PHE A 415 2.93 1.79 14.14
CA PHE A 415 2.29 1.37 12.89
C PHE A 415 1.85 2.58 12.03
N SER A 416 1.26 3.60 12.64
CA SER A 416 0.89 4.84 11.93
C SER A 416 2.12 5.58 11.40
N LEU A 417 3.22 5.61 12.14
CA LEU A 417 4.47 6.25 11.69
C LEU A 417 5.18 5.46 10.59
N MET A 418 5.03 4.13 10.54
CA MET A 418 5.46 3.33 9.39
C MET A 418 4.73 3.79 8.12
N GLN A 419 3.42 4.09 8.22
CA GLN A 419 2.64 4.56 7.07
C GLN A 419 3.08 5.96 6.63
N VAL A 420 3.38 6.88 7.57
CA VAL A 420 3.95 8.18 7.25
C VAL A 420 5.27 8.01 6.48
N ALA A 421 6.16 7.17 6.99
CA ALA A 421 7.44 6.89 6.35
C ALA A 421 7.25 6.27 4.96
N TRP A 422 6.29 5.36 4.81
CA TRP A 422 5.97 4.73 3.53
C TRP A 422 5.50 5.75 2.49
N ILE A 423 4.58 6.65 2.86
CA ILE A 423 4.09 7.69 1.96
C ILE A 423 5.25 8.62 1.52
N LEU A 424 6.08 9.06 2.45
CA LEU A 424 7.25 9.89 2.13
C LEU A 424 8.21 9.17 1.20
N TRP A 425 8.46 7.89 1.46
CA TRP A 425 9.34 7.06 0.66
C TRP A 425 8.77 6.86 -0.76
N THR A 426 7.46 6.57 -0.88
CA THR A 426 6.77 6.38 -2.17
C THR A 426 6.83 7.66 -3.01
N ILE A 427 6.55 8.83 -2.42
CA ILE A 427 6.63 10.12 -3.12
C ILE A 427 8.07 10.43 -3.56
N ALA A 428 9.05 10.20 -2.71
CA ALA A 428 10.45 10.44 -3.05
C ALA A 428 10.93 9.45 -4.14
N GLY A 429 10.67 8.16 -3.95
CA GLY A 429 11.12 7.10 -4.85
C GLY A 429 10.47 7.17 -6.22
N HIS A 430 9.15 7.19 -6.28
CA HIS A 430 8.39 7.14 -7.54
C HIS A 430 8.10 8.52 -8.13
N GLY A 431 7.98 9.55 -7.30
CA GLY A 431 7.66 10.91 -7.75
C GLY A 431 8.88 11.74 -8.15
N TYR A 432 9.97 11.68 -7.42
CA TYR A 432 11.16 12.50 -7.61
C TYR A 432 12.27 11.77 -8.35
N LEU A 433 12.71 10.64 -7.79
CA LEU A 433 13.88 9.93 -8.26
C LEU A 433 13.65 9.22 -9.60
N MET A 434 12.50 8.58 -9.76
CA MET A 434 12.15 7.85 -10.98
C MET A 434 12.02 8.75 -12.21
N ARG A 435 11.62 10.01 -12.00
CA ARG A 435 11.46 10.96 -13.12
C ARG A 435 12.77 11.51 -13.67
N VAL A 436 13.79 11.52 -12.83
CA VAL A 436 15.02 12.26 -13.13
C VAL A 436 16.18 11.30 -13.38
N PHE A 437 16.14 10.09 -12.81
CA PHE A 437 17.28 9.17 -12.82
C PHE A 437 16.90 7.74 -13.18
N ASP A 438 17.40 7.25 -14.27
CA ASP A 438 17.26 5.84 -14.68
C ASP A 438 17.74 4.83 -13.64
N TRP A 439 18.69 5.22 -12.78
CA TRP A 439 19.20 4.33 -11.74
C TRP A 439 18.16 4.01 -10.67
N ALA A 440 17.24 4.96 -10.37
CA ALA A 440 16.19 4.73 -9.38
C ALA A 440 15.26 3.58 -9.81
N ALA A 441 14.88 3.55 -11.08
CA ALA A 441 14.03 2.50 -11.64
C ALA A 441 14.69 1.10 -11.61
N ARG A 442 16.02 1.05 -11.58
CA ARG A 442 16.80 -0.19 -11.56
C ARG A 442 17.34 -0.56 -10.18
N SER A 443 17.04 0.25 -9.16
CA SER A 443 17.50 0.06 -7.80
C SER A 443 16.46 -0.72 -6.98
N THR A 444 16.95 -1.51 -6.03
CA THR A 444 16.05 -2.16 -5.06
C THR A 444 15.65 -1.18 -3.97
N GLU A 445 14.48 -1.38 -3.39
CA GLU A 445 14.00 -0.57 -2.26
C GLU A 445 14.97 -0.56 -1.07
N ILE A 446 15.60 -1.70 -0.78
CA ILE A 446 16.63 -1.80 0.26
C ILE A 446 17.83 -0.92 -0.06
N ALA A 447 18.27 -0.89 -1.32
CA ALA A 447 19.40 -0.06 -1.74
C ALA A 447 19.08 1.43 -1.61
N LEU A 448 17.87 1.85 -2.01
CA LEU A 448 17.40 3.23 -1.83
C LEU A 448 17.25 3.61 -0.34
N ALA A 449 16.74 2.70 0.50
CA ALA A 449 16.63 2.95 1.94
C ALA A 449 18.00 3.10 2.62
N ARG A 450 18.99 2.28 2.21
CA ARG A 450 20.38 2.45 2.64
C ARG A 450 20.94 3.80 2.19
N ALA A 451 20.66 4.21 0.96
CA ALA A 451 21.08 5.50 0.44
C ALA A 451 20.51 6.68 1.23
N ILE A 452 19.26 6.58 1.73
CA ILE A 452 18.69 7.58 2.65
C ILE A 452 19.55 7.68 3.92
N GLY A 453 19.84 6.54 4.56
CA GLY A 453 20.68 6.51 5.78
C GLY A 453 22.09 7.06 5.55
N GLU A 454 22.75 6.67 4.45
CA GLU A 454 24.07 7.15 4.07
C GLU A 454 24.05 8.66 3.73
N GLY A 455 23.03 9.12 2.99
CA GLY A 455 22.86 10.53 2.68
C GLY A 455 22.65 11.37 3.92
N MET A 456 21.83 10.88 4.87
CA MET A 456 21.63 11.53 6.17
C MET A 456 22.94 11.67 6.98
N ARG A 457 23.81 10.66 6.94
CA ARG A 457 25.04 10.62 7.73
C ARG A 457 26.20 11.39 7.10
N ASN A 458 26.36 11.29 5.80
CA ASN A 458 27.59 11.68 5.12
C ASN A 458 27.47 13.04 4.40
N HIS A 459 26.24 13.53 4.19
CA HIS A 459 26.00 14.78 3.49
C HIS A 459 25.20 15.74 4.37
N LEU A 460 25.64 17.00 4.45
CA LEU A 460 24.81 18.06 5.01
C LEU A 460 23.77 18.47 3.97
N PHE A 461 22.51 18.49 4.34
CA PHE A 461 21.45 18.96 3.44
C PHE A 461 21.66 20.45 3.18
N ALA A 462 21.81 20.78 1.90
CA ALA A 462 21.91 22.17 1.48
C ALA A 462 20.61 22.92 1.83
N ASP A 463 20.70 24.23 2.02
CA ASP A 463 19.55 25.11 2.25
C ASP A 463 18.53 25.07 1.11
N ARG A 464 18.95 24.64 -0.07
CA ARG A 464 18.10 24.41 -1.24
C ARG A 464 17.86 22.92 -1.46
N LEU A 465 16.74 22.45 -0.93
CA LEU A 465 16.22 21.13 -1.34
C LEU A 465 15.78 21.20 -2.80
N PRO A 466 15.92 20.09 -3.55
CA PRO A 466 15.45 20.03 -4.94
C PRO A 466 14.00 20.51 -5.05
N GLU A 467 13.72 21.41 -5.97
CA GLU A 467 12.37 21.87 -6.24
C GLU A 467 11.55 20.68 -6.79
N PRO A 468 10.42 20.32 -6.14
CA PRO A 468 9.55 19.35 -6.75
C PRO A 468 8.94 20.00 -7.98
N GLY A 469 9.28 19.49 -9.17
CA GLY A 469 8.45 19.71 -10.31
C GLY A 469 7.01 19.22 -10.02
N GLN A 470 6.09 19.46 -10.93
CA GLN A 470 4.75 18.91 -10.81
C GLN A 470 4.85 17.40 -10.52
N LEU A 471 4.25 16.95 -9.40
CA LEU A 471 4.23 15.54 -9.03
C LEU A 471 3.44 14.74 -10.09
N ARG A 472 4.14 14.27 -11.10
CA ARG A 472 3.60 13.31 -12.06
C ARG A 472 4.36 12.03 -11.86
N PHE A 473 3.66 10.98 -11.50
CA PHE A 473 4.22 9.65 -11.50
C PHE A 473 4.47 9.21 -12.95
N VAL A 474 5.53 8.45 -13.16
CA VAL A 474 5.76 7.79 -14.44
C VAL A 474 4.74 6.64 -14.51
N THR A 475 3.85 6.71 -15.49
CA THR A 475 2.91 5.62 -15.83
C THR A 475 3.61 4.62 -16.73
#